data_1d35ecfe5adb3c150b37de7571cf79d4
#
_entry.id   1d35ecfe5adb3c150b37de7571cf79d4
#
_cell.length_a   1.000
_cell.length_b   1.000
_cell.length_c   1.000
_cell.angle_alpha   90.00
_cell.angle_beta   90.00
_cell.angle_gamma   90.00
#
_symmetry.space_group_name_H-M   'P 1'
#
loop_
_entity.id
_entity.type
_entity.pdbx_description
1 polymer ?
#
loop_
_entity_poly.entity_id
_entity_poly.type
_entity_poly.pdbx_seq_one_letter_code
_entity_poly.pdbx_strand_id
1 'polypeptide(L)'
;VFAEAAGKKAEEVTSLCDCFCIDEKFHRKSAFLQERTFNSYHSETDMMRYIKMLERKDFSLANGMIPLGSCTMKLNPAAAMFAMSWPEFGNIHPFVPAEQAAGYHKLMEELGEALKEITGFDAVSFQPNSGAAGEYSGLMVIRQYHISRNEGHRNVALIPSSAHGTNPASAAMAGMKVVVVECDENGNISVEDLRKKAVEHRENLSSAMITYPSTHGVFEEAIREMIEIVHENGGLVYMDGANMNAQVGLTSPGHIGADVCHLNLHKTFAIPHGGGGPGMGPILCNTKLAEFLPSHPVVKTGGSHGITAVAAAPFGSAHVLTISHAYVMMLGAEGLTKSTVYAIFNANYISARLGGMYKVLYTGANGRCAHEMILDCRGFRDAGVDESDIAKRLMDYGFHAPTLSFPVHGTLMVEPTESEPKAELDRFIDAMKSIWNEIEEVRTGKADREDNVLKNAPHTAASVISDEWKHSYPRGKAAYPLKWVVENKFWPAVGRVDNGYGDRNLVCTCAPIDSYRFENLNFD
;
A
#
# COMPACT_ATOMS: atom_id res chain seq x y z
N VAL A 1 -33.54 -8.14 22.80
CA VAL A 1 -32.51 -9.19 22.99
C VAL A 1 -31.93 -9.14 24.41
N PHE A 2 -31.22 -8.06 24.83
CA PHE A 2 -30.63 -8.00 26.19
C PHE A 2 -31.68 -7.93 27.30
N ALA A 3 -32.77 -7.20 27.10
CA ALA A 3 -33.88 -7.16 28.03
C ALA A 3 -34.52 -8.55 28.18
N GLU A 4 -34.75 -9.22 27.08
CA GLU A 4 -35.33 -10.56 27.00
C GLU A 4 -34.42 -11.61 27.66
N ALA A 5 -33.12 -11.56 27.40
CA ALA A 5 -32.09 -12.42 28.04
C ALA A 5 -32.02 -12.19 29.56
N ALA A 6 -32.27 -10.96 30.02
CA ALA A 6 -32.38 -10.62 31.44
C ALA A 6 -33.77 -10.88 32.04
N GLY A 7 -34.71 -11.44 31.30
CA GLY A 7 -36.10 -11.67 31.75
C GLY A 7 -36.88 -10.39 32.03
N LYS A 8 -36.51 -9.27 31.41
CA LYS A 8 -37.11 -7.94 31.57
C LYS A 8 -37.82 -7.48 30.30
N LYS A 9 -38.78 -6.60 30.42
CA LYS A 9 -39.39 -5.95 29.26
C LYS A 9 -38.47 -4.88 28.69
N ALA A 10 -38.51 -4.67 27.37
CA ALA A 10 -37.69 -3.66 26.69
C ALA A 10 -37.85 -2.25 27.28
N GLU A 11 -39.10 -1.90 27.65
CA GLU A 11 -39.46 -0.62 28.29
C GLU A 11 -38.77 -0.42 29.66
N GLU A 12 -38.62 -1.49 30.45
CA GLU A 12 -37.93 -1.43 31.75
C GLU A 12 -36.42 -1.21 31.60
N VAL A 13 -35.82 -1.74 30.52
CA VAL A 13 -34.41 -1.53 30.24
C VAL A 13 -34.16 -0.14 29.63
N THR A 14 -35.11 0.35 28.81
CA THR A 14 -35.01 1.71 28.25
C THR A 14 -35.12 2.75 29.35
N SER A 15 -36.01 2.57 30.36
CA SER A 15 -36.09 3.46 31.51
C SER A 15 -34.81 3.43 32.39
N LEU A 16 -34.09 2.31 32.41
CA LEU A 16 -32.78 2.23 33.07
C LEU A 16 -31.68 2.91 32.28
N CYS A 17 -31.79 2.94 30.94
CA CYS A 17 -30.83 3.67 30.09
C CYS A 17 -30.92 5.20 30.27
N ASP A 18 -32.09 5.74 30.62
CA ASP A 18 -32.28 7.14 30.99
C ASP A 18 -31.52 7.51 32.29
N CYS A 19 -31.06 6.52 33.05
CA CYS A 19 -30.22 6.71 34.24
C CYS A 19 -28.72 6.73 33.97
N PHE A 20 -28.28 6.43 32.76
CA PHE A 20 -26.88 6.62 32.31
C PHE A 20 -26.64 8.04 31.81
N CYS A 21 -27.18 9.04 32.50
CA CYS A 21 -26.82 10.41 32.25
C CYS A 21 -25.37 10.63 32.70
N ILE A 22 -24.51 10.92 31.74
CA ILE A 22 -23.20 11.48 32.06
C ILE A 22 -23.43 12.73 32.91
N ASP A 23 -22.80 12.84 34.07
CA ASP A 23 -22.90 14.01 34.95
C ASP A 23 -22.67 15.30 34.11
N GLU A 24 -23.52 16.30 34.27
CA GLU A 24 -23.47 17.56 33.49
C GLU A 24 -22.10 18.21 33.47
N LYS A 25 -21.28 18.04 34.53
CA LYS A 25 -19.92 18.54 34.58
C LYS A 25 -19.01 17.95 33.49
N PHE A 26 -19.34 16.75 32.95
CA PHE A 26 -18.62 16.10 31.84
C PHE A 26 -19.24 16.38 30.48
N HIS A 27 -20.40 17.05 30.43
CA HIS A 27 -20.99 17.40 29.15
C HIS A 27 -20.12 18.42 28.43
N ARG A 28 -19.86 18.16 27.14
CA ARG A 28 -19.19 19.13 26.28
C ARG A 28 -20.03 20.40 26.17
N LYS A 29 -19.44 21.56 26.54
CA LYS A 29 -20.09 22.89 26.46
C LYS A 29 -19.69 23.66 25.19
N SER A 30 -18.62 23.24 24.53
CA SER A 30 -18.18 23.89 23.29
C SER A 30 -18.94 23.38 22.07
N ALA A 31 -19.24 24.26 21.14
CA ALA A 31 -19.80 23.88 19.85
C ALA A 31 -18.83 22.98 19.07
N PHE A 32 -19.36 22.09 18.20
CA PHE A 32 -18.56 21.18 17.36
C PHE A 32 -19.36 20.81 16.10
N LEU A 33 -18.64 20.38 15.06
CA LEU A 33 -19.20 19.96 13.76
C LEU A 33 -20.21 20.98 13.19
N GLN A 34 -19.84 22.28 13.28
CA GLN A 34 -20.71 23.37 12.80
C GLN A 34 -20.60 23.62 11.29
N GLU A 35 -19.61 23.00 10.64
CA GLU A 35 -19.42 23.13 9.21
C GLU A 35 -20.67 22.63 8.47
N ARG A 36 -20.96 23.31 7.36
CA ARG A 36 -22.16 23.03 6.54
C ARG A 36 -22.26 21.55 6.14
N THR A 37 -21.15 20.91 5.89
CA THR A 37 -21.09 19.50 5.48
C THR A 37 -21.78 18.57 6.48
N PHE A 38 -21.60 18.81 7.78
CA PHE A 38 -22.22 17.98 8.83
C PHE A 38 -23.70 18.32 9.10
N ASN A 39 -24.19 19.42 8.51
CA ASN A 39 -25.52 19.96 8.81
C ASN A 39 -26.41 20.13 7.59
N SER A 40 -26.08 19.51 6.44
CA SER A 40 -26.82 19.73 5.18
C SER A 40 -27.34 18.47 4.48
N TYR A 41 -26.75 17.31 4.75
CA TYR A 41 -27.07 16.07 3.99
C TYR A 41 -27.83 15.10 4.87
N HIS A 42 -29.13 15.39 5.10
CA HIS A 42 -29.98 14.64 6.03
C HIS A 42 -30.86 13.57 5.37
N SER A 43 -30.95 13.56 4.02
CA SER A 43 -31.65 12.51 3.29
C SER A 43 -30.67 11.57 2.59
N GLU A 44 -31.09 10.32 2.34
CA GLU A 44 -30.32 9.37 1.55
C GLU A 44 -29.96 9.94 0.16
N THR A 45 -30.94 10.59 -0.49
CA THR A 45 -30.73 11.23 -1.81
C THR A 45 -29.66 12.31 -1.76
N ASP A 46 -29.68 13.17 -0.76
CA ASP A 46 -28.69 14.25 -0.64
C ASP A 46 -27.29 13.70 -0.33
N MET A 47 -27.21 12.70 0.55
CA MET A 47 -25.96 12.03 0.86
C MET A 47 -25.37 11.32 -0.37
N MET A 48 -26.19 10.61 -1.14
CA MET A 48 -25.76 9.94 -2.37
C MET A 48 -25.22 10.95 -3.40
N ARG A 49 -25.92 12.08 -3.57
CA ARG A 49 -25.49 13.16 -4.49
C ARG A 49 -24.19 13.82 -4.01
N TYR A 50 -24.04 14.01 -2.71
CA TYR A 50 -22.84 14.56 -2.11
C TYR A 50 -21.63 13.62 -2.33
N ILE A 51 -21.79 12.32 -2.07
CA ILE A 51 -20.75 11.31 -2.34
C ILE A 51 -20.35 11.34 -3.82
N LYS A 52 -21.33 11.35 -4.74
CA LYS A 52 -21.05 11.41 -6.18
C LYS A 52 -20.38 12.72 -6.61
N MET A 53 -20.69 13.83 -5.96
CA MET A 53 -20.01 15.11 -6.20
C MET A 53 -18.52 15.04 -5.81
N LEU A 54 -18.19 14.38 -4.70
CA LEU A 54 -16.81 14.17 -4.28
C LEU A 54 -16.08 13.17 -5.20
N GLU A 55 -16.73 12.05 -5.51
CA GLU A 55 -16.17 11.00 -6.38
C GLU A 55 -15.75 11.54 -7.76
N ARG A 56 -16.53 12.45 -8.35
CA ARG A 56 -16.23 13.07 -9.66
C ARG A 56 -14.98 13.95 -9.67
N LYS A 57 -14.47 14.32 -8.50
CA LYS A 57 -13.27 15.18 -8.36
C LYS A 57 -11.99 14.39 -8.35
N ASP A 58 -12.06 13.07 -8.21
CA ASP A 58 -10.91 12.20 -8.13
C ASP A 58 -10.98 11.07 -9.17
N PHE A 59 -9.81 10.52 -9.47
CA PHE A 59 -9.66 9.41 -10.41
C PHE A 59 -9.85 8.08 -9.66
N SER A 60 -10.51 7.12 -10.32
CA SER A 60 -10.69 5.78 -9.76
C SER A 60 -10.32 4.70 -10.78
N LEU A 61 -10.12 3.47 -10.32
CA LEU A 61 -9.86 2.30 -11.17
C LEU A 61 -10.99 2.02 -12.17
N ALA A 62 -12.21 2.53 -11.93
CA ALA A 62 -13.30 2.45 -12.90
C ALA A 62 -13.15 3.43 -14.07
N ASN A 63 -12.29 4.44 -13.96
CA ASN A 63 -11.98 5.39 -15.01
C ASN A 63 -10.78 4.96 -15.88
N GLY A 64 -9.82 4.24 -15.31
CA GLY A 64 -8.62 3.77 -15.97
C GLY A 64 -7.57 3.24 -15.01
N MET A 65 -6.41 2.91 -15.52
CA MET A 65 -5.29 2.36 -14.76
C MET A 65 -4.76 3.36 -13.74
N ILE A 66 -4.45 2.85 -12.54
CA ILE A 66 -3.70 3.55 -11.49
C ILE A 66 -2.36 2.83 -11.33
N PRO A 67 -1.30 3.25 -12.04
CA PRO A 67 -0.05 2.50 -12.13
C PRO A 67 0.91 2.79 -10.96
N LEU A 68 0.41 2.76 -9.73
CA LEU A 68 1.22 3.05 -8.53
C LEU A 68 2.19 1.90 -8.24
N GLY A 69 3.46 2.10 -8.57
CA GLY A 69 4.53 1.18 -8.19
C GLY A 69 4.66 1.03 -6.67
N SER A 70 5.03 -0.17 -6.24
CA SER A 70 5.09 -0.61 -4.85
C SER A 70 3.72 -0.66 -4.13
N CYS A 71 2.62 -0.48 -4.87
CA CYS A 71 1.26 -0.56 -4.34
C CYS A 71 0.31 -1.10 -5.40
N THR A 72 0.15 -2.41 -5.44
CA THR A 72 -0.70 -3.10 -6.42
C THR A 72 -2.14 -2.56 -6.39
N MET A 73 -2.47 -1.75 -7.39
CA MET A 73 -3.79 -1.14 -7.56
C MET A 73 -4.54 -1.88 -8.66
N LYS A 74 -5.34 -2.87 -8.29
CA LYS A 74 -6.13 -3.63 -9.26
C LYS A 74 -7.62 -3.43 -9.09
N LEU A 75 -8.33 -3.36 -10.22
CA LEU A 75 -9.78 -3.36 -10.21
C LEU A 75 -10.27 -4.76 -9.83
N ASN A 76 -11.00 -4.84 -8.75
CA ASN A 76 -11.44 -6.10 -8.17
C ASN A 76 -12.77 -6.55 -8.77
N PRO A 77 -13.02 -7.89 -8.87
CA PRO A 77 -14.31 -8.39 -9.33
C PRO A 77 -15.40 -8.03 -8.30
N ALA A 78 -16.49 -7.42 -8.78
CA ALA A 78 -17.61 -7.03 -7.91
C ALA A 78 -18.20 -8.23 -7.14
N ALA A 79 -18.17 -9.43 -7.73
CA ALA A 79 -18.64 -10.66 -7.10
C ALA A 79 -17.89 -10.99 -5.80
N ALA A 80 -16.59 -10.69 -5.71
CA ALA A 80 -15.82 -10.91 -4.48
C ALA A 80 -16.29 -10.03 -3.30
N MET A 81 -16.98 -8.94 -3.59
CA MET A 81 -17.46 -7.99 -2.58
C MET A 81 -18.88 -8.27 -2.09
N PHE A 82 -19.63 -9.15 -2.74
CA PHE A 82 -21.03 -9.38 -2.39
C PHE A 82 -21.22 -9.90 -0.95
N ALA A 83 -20.35 -10.79 -0.51
CA ALA A 83 -20.42 -11.36 0.82
C ALA A 83 -20.33 -10.31 1.94
N MET A 84 -19.66 -9.18 1.72
CA MET A 84 -19.58 -8.10 2.69
C MET A 84 -20.94 -7.46 3.00
N SER A 85 -21.90 -7.52 2.06
CA SER A 85 -23.24 -6.98 2.26
C SER A 85 -24.19 -7.94 3.00
N TRP A 86 -23.78 -9.20 3.23
CA TRP A 86 -24.62 -10.19 3.88
C TRP A 86 -24.63 -9.99 5.39
N PRO A 87 -25.81 -9.94 6.02
CA PRO A 87 -25.93 -9.75 7.47
C PRO A 87 -25.15 -10.78 8.29
N GLU A 88 -25.03 -12.00 7.78
CA GLU A 88 -24.32 -13.11 8.39
C GLU A 88 -22.82 -12.81 8.58
N PHE A 89 -22.25 -11.96 7.74
CA PHE A 89 -20.87 -11.48 7.87
C PHE A 89 -20.80 -10.06 8.48
N GLY A 90 -21.71 -9.17 8.09
CA GLY A 90 -21.65 -7.75 8.48
C GLY A 90 -22.10 -7.47 9.92
N ASN A 91 -22.98 -8.30 10.49
CA ASN A 91 -23.62 -8.03 11.79
C ASN A 91 -23.01 -8.84 12.94
N ILE A 92 -21.82 -9.40 12.79
CA ILE A 92 -21.13 -10.17 13.83
C ILE A 92 -20.08 -9.31 14.52
N HIS A 93 -20.14 -9.28 15.87
CA HIS A 93 -19.13 -8.59 16.67
C HIS A 93 -17.83 -9.42 16.75
N PRO A 94 -16.63 -8.82 16.72
CA PRO A 94 -15.34 -9.54 16.78
C PRO A 94 -15.16 -10.45 18.01
N PHE A 95 -15.83 -10.15 19.12
CA PHE A 95 -15.78 -10.92 20.38
C PHE A 95 -16.99 -11.82 20.61
N VAL A 96 -17.74 -12.11 19.55
CA VAL A 96 -18.82 -13.10 19.67
C VAL A 96 -18.22 -14.47 20.04
N PRO A 97 -18.95 -15.30 20.84
CA PRO A 97 -18.52 -16.67 21.13
C PRO A 97 -18.24 -17.46 19.82
N ALA A 98 -17.18 -18.26 19.82
CA ALA A 98 -16.70 -18.94 18.61
C ALA A 98 -17.76 -19.82 17.94
N GLU A 99 -18.63 -20.47 18.73
CA GLU A 99 -19.73 -21.31 18.25
C GLU A 99 -20.78 -20.51 17.47
N GLN A 100 -20.89 -19.19 17.68
CA GLN A 100 -21.78 -18.29 16.95
C GLN A 100 -21.15 -17.71 15.70
N ALA A 101 -19.84 -17.90 15.50
CA ALA A 101 -19.06 -17.43 14.37
C ALA A 101 -18.44 -18.57 13.54
N ALA A 102 -19.02 -19.77 13.60
CA ALA A 102 -18.47 -20.96 12.93
C ALA A 102 -18.19 -20.75 11.44
N GLY A 103 -19.04 -19.98 10.73
CA GLY A 103 -18.84 -19.62 9.33
C GLY A 103 -17.59 -18.79 9.09
N TYR A 104 -17.30 -17.81 9.95
CA TYR A 104 -16.06 -17.04 9.90
C TYR A 104 -14.83 -17.90 10.18
N HIS A 105 -14.89 -18.77 11.18
CA HIS A 105 -13.79 -19.67 11.49
C HIS A 105 -13.47 -20.60 10.33
N LYS A 106 -14.50 -21.16 9.69
CA LYS A 106 -14.33 -21.98 8.48
C LYS A 106 -13.73 -21.21 7.33
N LEU A 107 -14.21 -19.98 7.07
CA LEU A 107 -13.67 -19.11 6.03
C LEU A 107 -12.17 -18.81 6.28
N MET A 108 -11.81 -18.48 7.53
CA MET A 108 -10.41 -18.20 7.90
C MET A 108 -9.53 -19.44 7.80
N GLU A 109 -10.06 -20.63 8.14
CA GLU A 109 -9.36 -21.90 7.95
C GLU A 109 -9.08 -22.15 6.47
N GLU A 110 -10.09 -22.11 5.61
CA GLU A 110 -9.94 -22.32 4.17
C GLU A 110 -8.99 -21.31 3.51
N LEU A 111 -9.14 -20.03 3.84
CA LEU A 111 -8.22 -19.00 3.36
C LEU A 111 -6.81 -19.20 3.91
N GLY A 112 -6.70 -19.58 5.17
CA GLY A 112 -5.41 -19.85 5.83
C GLY A 112 -4.65 -20.99 5.17
N GLU A 113 -5.33 -22.10 4.87
CA GLU A 113 -4.72 -23.23 4.15
C GLU A 113 -4.25 -22.81 2.75
N ALA A 114 -5.08 -22.06 2.01
CA ALA A 114 -4.67 -21.53 0.71
C ALA A 114 -3.45 -20.61 0.80
N LEU A 115 -3.41 -19.72 1.79
CA LEU A 115 -2.26 -18.81 1.97
C LEU A 115 -0.99 -19.56 2.40
N LYS A 116 -1.11 -20.61 3.22
CA LYS A 116 0.02 -21.48 3.59
C LYS A 116 0.58 -22.19 2.35
N GLU A 117 -0.28 -22.77 1.51
CA GLU A 117 0.13 -23.39 0.25
C GLU A 117 0.83 -22.39 -0.67
N ILE A 118 0.26 -21.19 -0.86
CA ILE A 118 0.82 -20.12 -1.70
C ILE A 118 2.20 -19.67 -1.21
N THR A 119 2.40 -19.59 0.09
CA THR A 119 3.63 -19.03 0.66
C THR A 119 4.67 -20.09 1.05
N GLY A 120 4.28 -21.36 1.10
CA GLY A 120 5.14 -22.45 1.56
C GLY A 120 5.42 -22.44 3.06
N PHE A 121 4.54 -21.83 3.86
CA PHE A 121 4.63 -21.78 5.32
C PHE A 121 3.64 -22.72 6.01
N ASP A 122 3.87 -22.94 7.32
CA ASP A 122 3.14 -23.94 8.11
C ASP A 122 2.01 -23.33 8.95
N ALA A 123 2.13 -22.06 9.31
CA ALA A 123 1.20 -21.39 10.21
C ALA A 123 0.84 -19.98 9.76
N VAL A 124 -0.36 -19.51 10.14
CA VAL A 124 -0.90 -18.19 9.78
C VAL A 124 -1.55 -17.50 10.98
N SER A 125 -1.41 -16.19 11.06
CA SER A 125 -2.20 -15.33 11.95
C SER A 125 -2.85 -14.19 11.16
N PHE A 126 -4.19 -14.08 11.25
CA PHE A 126 -4.96 -12.98 10.65
C PHE A 126 -5.08 -11.75 11.56
N GLN A 127 -4.39 -11.72 12.69
CA GLN A 127 -4.54 -10.62 13.64
C GLN A 127 -4.00 -9.28 13.12
N PRO A 128 -2.86 -9.20 12.40
CA PRO A 128 -2.37 -7.92 11.87
C PRO A 128 -3.31 -7.35 10.79
N ASN A 129 -3.70 -6.08 10.95
CA ASN A 129 -4.68 -5.39 10.11
C ASN A 129 -4.08 -4.42 9.11
N SER A 130 -2.77 -4.46 8.90
CA SER A 130 -2.06 -3.67 7.87
C SER A 130 -0.71 -4.32 7.57
N GLY A 131 -0.05 -3.88 6.48
CA GLY A 131 1.32 -4.30 6.18
C GLY A 131 2.29 -3.99 7.31
N ALA A 132 2.30 -2.75 7.79
CA ALA A 132 3.16 -2.34 8.90
C ALA A 132 2.87 -3.10 10.22
N ALA A 133 1.60 -3.42 10.51
CA ALA A 133 1.26 -4.30 11.63
C ALA A 133 1.78 -5.73 11.42
N GLY A 134 1.77 -6.22 10.18
CA GLY A 134 2.39 -7.50 9.81
C GLY A 134 3.90 -7.49 9.98
N GLU A 135 4.58 -6.42 9.53
CA GLU A 135 6.02 -6.23 9.73
C GLU A 135 6.38 -6.29 11.22
N TYR A 136 5.72 -5.44 12.02
CA TYR A 136 5.93 -5.41 13.46
C TYR A 136 5.68 -6.79 14.11
N SER A 137 4.58 -7.45 13.76
CA SER A 137 4.22 -8.75 14.28
C SER A 137 5.26 -9.82 13.95
N GLY A 138 5.72 -9.89 12.71
CA GLY A 138 6.73 -10.85 12.27
C GLY A 138 8.07 -10.65 13.00
N LEU A 139 8.50 -9.41 13.19
CA LEU A 139 9.70 -9.08 13.95
C LEU A 139 9.57 -9.41 15.44
N MET A 140 8.40 -9.16 16.03
CA MET A 140 8.13 -9.53 17.43
C MET A 140 8.10 -11.04 17.63
N VAL A 141 7.60 -11.81 16.65
CA VAL A 141 7.66 -13.28 16.66
C VAL A 141 9.11 -13.77 16.62
N ILE A 142 9.95 -13.21 15.73
CA ILE A 142 11.40 -13.51 15.71
C ILE A 142 12.05 -13.15 17.05
N ARG A 143 11.72 -12.00 17.59
CA ARG A 143 12.26 -11.56 18.87
C ARG A 143 11.88 -12.48 20.02
N GLN A 144 10.62 -12.93 20.07
CA GLN A 144 10.15 -13.87 21.07
C GLN A 144 10.83 -15.25 20.95
N TYR A 145 11.08 -15.71 19.72
CA TYR A 145 11.88 -16.90 19.47
C TYR A 145 13.27 -16.79 20.10
N HIS A 146 14.00 -15.69 19.90
CA HIS A 146 15.32 -15.50 20.52
C HIS A 146 15.24 -15.41 22.05
N ILE A 147 14.23 -14.71 22.59
CA ILE A 147 14.02 -14.61 24.04
C ILE A 147 13.77 -15.99 24.65
N SER A 148 12.98 -16.85 24.03
CA SER A 148 12.67 -18.20 24.52
C SER A 148 13.91 -19.09 24.60
N ARG A 149 14.94 -18.76 23.84
CA ARG A 149 16.24 -19.46 23.82
C ARG A 149 17.32 -18.82 24.70
N ASN A 150 16.94 -17.87 25.56
CA ASN A 150 17.85 -17.03 26.34
C ASN A 150 18.80 -16.16 25.48
N GLU A 151 18.42 -15.87 24.25
CA GLU A 151 19.18 -15.05 23.30
C GLU A 151 18.54 -13.66 23.11
N GLY A 152 17.88 -13.12 24.14
CA GLY A 152 17.22 -11.81 24.09
C GLY A 152 18.14 -10.61 23.78
N HIS A 153 19.46 -10.81 23.82
CA HIS A 153 20.49 -9.84 23.40
C HIS A 153 20.53 -9.67 21.86
N ARG A 154 20.03 -10.66 21.09
CA ARG A 154 19.94 -10.56 19.63
C ARG A 154 18.89 -9.52 19.23
N ASN A 155 19.35 -8.34 18.88
CA ASN A 155 18.49 -7.18 18.58
C ASN A 155 18.92 -6.37 17.35
N VAL A 156 19.80 -6.90 16.52
CA VAL A 156 20.21 -6.26 15.26
C VAL A 156 19.35 -6.79 14.11
N ALA A 157 18.80 -5.87 13.32
CA ALA A 157 18.10 -6.16 12.06
C ALA A 157 18.91 -5.61 10.88
N LEU A 158 19.29 -6.48 9.94
CA LEU A 158 19.91 -6.08 8.68
C LEU A 158 18.80 -5.70 7.70
N ILE A 159 18.88 -4.51 7.14
CA ILE A 159 17.85 -3.97 6.23
C ILE A 159 18.53 -3.38 4.99
N PRO A 160 18.20 -3.85 3.78
CA PRO A 160 18.76 -3.28 2.54
C PRO A 160 18.39 -1.82 2.35
N SER A 161 19.30 -1.05 1.74
CA SER A 161 19.05 0.37 1.39
C SER A 161 17.90 0.54 0.39
N SER A 162 17.53 -0.52 -0.33
CA SER A 162 16.35 -0.59 -1.21
C SER A 162 15.03 -0.83 -0.48
N ALA A 163 15.05 -1.11 0.84
CA ALA A 163 13.83 -1.47 1.58
C ALA A 163 12.84 -0.30 1.64
N HIS A 164 11.55 -0.64 1.72
CA HIS A 164 10.52 0.36 1.99
C HIS A 164 10.75 1.04 3.35
N GLY A 165 10.46 2.34 3.45
CA GLY A 165 10.70 3.12 4.68
C GLY A 165 9.97 2.60 5.93
N THR A 166 8.94 1.77 5.79
CA THR A 166 8.26 1.11 6.91
C THR A 166 9.10 0.03 7.57
N ASN A 167 10.01 -0.64 6.83
CA ASN A 167 10.82 -1.71 7.38
C ASN A 167 11.73 -1.24 8.53
N PRO A 168 12.57 -0.20 8.37
CA PRO A 168 13.37 0.31 9.49
C PRO A 168 12.50 0.88 10.62
N ALA A 169 11.34 1.48 10.32
CA ALA A 169 10.43 1.98 11.35
C ALA A 169 9.85 0.83 12.18
N SER A 170 9.41 -0.26 11.56
CA SER A 170 8.89 -1.46 12.23
C SER A 170 9.97 -2.14 13.06
N ALA A 171 11.21 -2.21 12.56
CA ALA A 171 12.34 -2.75 13.31
C ALA A 171 12.65 -1.91 14.58
N ALA A 172 12.64 -0.58 14.45
CA ALA A 172 12.82 0.32 15.59
C ALA A 172 11.68 0.17 16.63
N MET A 173 10.42 0.05 16.19
CA MET A 173 9.28 -0.23 17.08
C MET A 173 9.40 -1.57 17.78
N ALA A 174 9.95 -2.59 17.14
CA ALA A 174 10.24 -3.88 17.75
C ALA A 174 11.47 -3.86 18.70
N GLY A 175 12.08 -2.69 18.91
CA GLY A 175 13.25 -2.52 19.77
C GLY A 175 14.55 -3.08 19.18
N MET A 176 14.64 -3.14 17.86
CA MET A 176 15.83 -3.60 17.14
C MET A 176 16.69 -2.42 16.68
N LYS A 177 18.00 -2.67 16.57
CA LYS A 177 18.97 -1.76 15.97
C LYS A 177 19.05 -2.04 14.48
N VAL A 178 18.76 -1.04 13.68
CA VAL A 178 18.84 -1.15 12.21
C VAL A 178 20.30 -1.02 11.78
N VAL A 179 20.75 -1.96 10.97
CA VAL A 179 22.02 -1.92 10.25
C VAL A 179 21.71 -2.01 8.76
N VAL A 180 22.02 -0.95 8.04
CA VAL A 180 21.72 -0.86 6.61
C VAL A 180 22.71 -1.71 5.82
N VAL A 181 22.20 -2.50 4.87
CA VAL A 181 22.99 -3.25 3.90
C VAL A 181 22.91 -2.52 2.56
N GLU A 182 24.05 -2.26 1.95
CA GLU A 182 24.13 -1.54 0.69
C GLU A 182 23.60 -2.37 -0.49
N CYS A 183 23.09 -1.67 -1.51
CA CYS A 183 22.80 -2.25 -2.81
C CYS A 183 23.92 -1.94 -3.79
N ASP A 184 24.10 -2.80 -4.81
CA ASP A 184 25.02 -2.59 -5.91
C ASP A 184 24.47 -1.58 -6.94
N GLU A 185 25.26 -1.26 -7.95
CA GLU A 185 24.87 -0.32 -9.01
C GLU A 185 23.73 -0.81 -9.90
N ASN A 186 23.43 -2.11 -9.87
CA ASN A 186 22.31 -2.73 -10.57
C ASN A 186 21.03 -2.80 -9.74
N GLY A 187 21.08 -2.30 -8.50
CA GLY A 187 19.96 -2.26 -7.58
C GLY A 187 19.72 -3.56 -6.81
N ASN A 188 20.63 -4.54 -6.89
CA ASN A 188 20.58 -5.75 -6.10
C ASN A 188 21.22 -5.54 -4.72
N ILE A 189 20.83 -6.32 -3.75
CA ILE A 189 21.46 -6.32 -2.42
C ILE A 189 22.91 -6.82 -2.56
N SER A 190 23.88 -6.08 -2.03
CA SER A 190 25.28 -6.51 -2.01
C SER A 190 25.47 -7.71 -1.08
N VAL A 191 25.70 -8.89 -1.67
CA VAL A 191 25.97 -10.13 -0.90
C VAL A 191 27.22 -9.98 -0.06
N GLU A 192 28.25 -9.30 -0.57
CA GLU A 192 29.50 -9.05 0.15
C GLU A 192 29.27 -8.21 1.40
N ASP A 193 28.54 -7.10 1.28
CA ASP A 193 28.22 -6.22 2.41
C ASP A 193 27.30 -6.90 3.42
N LEU A 194 26.30 -7.67 2.93
CA LEU A 194 25.43 -8.48 3.78
C LEU A 194 26.24 -9.48 4.62
N ARG A 195 27.14 -10.22 3.97
CA ARG A 195 28.01 -11.21 4.64
C ARG A 195 28.91 -10.54 5.67
N LYS A 196 29.55 -9.44 5.29
CA LYS A 196 30.38 -8.65 6.21
C LYS A 196 29.62 -8.23 7.46
N LYS A 197 28.44 -7.63 7.30
CA LYS A 197 27.61 -7.13 8.40
C LYS A 197 27.00 -8.27 9.23
N ALA A 198 26.61 -9.38 8.60
CA ALA A 198 26.14 -10.55 9.32
C ALA A 198 27.22 -11.14 10.24
N VAL A 199 28.47 -11.24 9.78
CA VAL A 199 29.60 -11.70 10.57
C VAL A 199 29.95 -10.71 11.68
N GLU A 200 30.01 -9.39 11.38
CA GLU A 200 30.28 -8.33 12.35
C GLU A 200 29.29 -8.33 13.51
N HIS A 201 28.02 -8.59 13.22
CA HIS A 201 26.94 -8.58 14.20
C HIS A 201 26.51 -9.97 14.68
N ARG A 202 27.27 -11.02 14.38
CA ARG A 202 26.90 -12.42 14.60
C ARG A 202 26.31 -12.70 15.98
N GLU A 203 26.90 -12.13 17.03
CA GLU A 203 26.44 -12.35 18.41
C GLU A 203 25.09 -11.68 18.70
N ASN A 204 24.78 -10.59 18.00
CA ASN A 204 23.57 -9.79 18.23
C ASN A 204 22.58 -9.83 17.06
N LEU A 205 22.87 -10.57 16.00
CA LEU A 205 22.02 -10.64 14.81
C LEU A 205 20.70 -11.33 15.16
N SER A 206 19.61 -10.59 15.05
CA SER A 206 18.25 -11.08 15.25
C SER A 206 17.61 -11.49 13.92
N SER A 207 17.67 -10.60 12.94
CA SER A 207 16.98 -10.81 11.68
C SER A 207 17.58 -10.04 10.51
N ALA A 208 17.24 -10.48 9.30
CA ALA A 208 17.28 -9.62 8.11
C ALA A 208 15.86 -9.42 7.59
N MET A 209 15.53 -8.19 7.15
CA MET A 209 14.27 -7.88 6.46
C MET A 209 14.55 -7.73 4.97
N ILE A 210 13.96 -8.58 4.16
CA ILE A 210 14.19 -8.62 2.70
C ILE A 210 12.85 -8.52 1.98
N THR A 211 12.75 -7.63 1.01
CA THR A 211 11.61 -7.56 0.08
C THR A 211 11.96 -8.38 -1.17
N TYR A 212 11.06 -9.27 -1.60
CA TYR A 212 11.29 -10.10 -2.78
C TYR A 212 10.02 -10.23 -3.64
N PRO A 213 10.09 -9.93 -4.98
CA PRO A 213 11.18 -9.19 -5.64
C PRO A 213 11.48 -7.86 -4.93
N SER A 214 12.68 -7.30 -5.14
CA SER A 214 13.09 -6.07 -4.45
C SER A 214 12.20 -4.88 -4.83
N THR A 215 12.21 -3.83 -4.02
CA THR A 215 11.51 -2.56 -4.31
C THR A 215 12.06 -1.87 -5.59
N HIS A 216 13.21 -2.31 -6.09
CA HIS A 216 13.74 -1.89 -7.38
C HIS A 216 13.07 -2.58 -8.58
N GLY A 217 12.12 -3.49 -8.36
CA GLY A 217 11.42 -4.22 -9.41
C GLY A 217 12.23 -5.36 -10.03
N VAL A 218 13.19 -5.91 -9.32
CA VAL A 218 14.06 -7.00 -9.78
C VAL A 218 14.02 -8.21 -8.85
N PHE A 219 14.15 -9.41 -9.41
CA PHE A 219 14.34 -10.63 -8.65
C PHE A 219 15.81 -10.76 -8.24
N GLU A 220 16.07 -10.80 -6.94
CA GLU A 220 17.40 -11.03 -6.38
C GLU A 220 17.86 -12.46 -6.71
N GLU A 221 18.83 -12.61 -7.60
CA GLU A 221 19.30 -13.93 -8.04
C GLU A 221 19.97 -14.71 -6.89
N ALA A 222 20.66 -14.00 -5.99
CA ALA A 222 21.37 -14.58 -4.86
C ALA A 222 20.51 -14.74 -3.59
N ILE A 223 19.17 -14.65 -3.69
CA ILE A 223 18.29 -14.62 -2.52
C ILE A 223 18.52 -15.80 -1.55
N ARG A 224 18.75 -17.01 -2.06
CA ARG A 224 19.01 -18.19 -1.20
C ARG A 224 20.33 -18.08 -0.47
N GLU A 225 21.39 -17.62 -1.14
CA GLU A 225 22.68 -17.39 -0.50
C GLU A 225 22.57 -16.31 0.57
N MET A 226 21.83 -15.23 0.32
CA MET A 226 21.58 -14.19 1.32
C MET A 226 20.91 -14.75 2.59
N ILE A 227 19.90 -15.60 2.41
CA ILE A 227 19.18 -16.25 3.51
C ILE A 227 20.12 -17.17 4.29
N GLU A 228 20.93 -17.98 3.61
CA GLU A 228 21.93 -18.84 4.23
C GLU A 228 22.94 -18.04 5.06
N ILE A 229 23.45 -16.93 4.55
CA ILE A 229 24.36 -16.04 5.28
C ILE A 229 23.73 -15.57 6.59
N VAL A 230 22.46 -15.19 6.59
CA VAL A 230 21.77 -14.73 7.81
C VAL A 230 21.62 -15.88 8.81
N HIS A 231 21.21 -17.06 8.36
CA HIS A 231 21.02 -18.24 9.19
C HIS A 231 22.34 -18.74 9.80
N GLU A 232 23.43 -18.78 9.04
CA GLU A 232 24.77 -19.16 9.51
C GLU A 232 25.30 -18.25 10.62
N ASN A 233 24.81 -17.02 10.68
CA ASN A 233 25.17 -16.03 11.70
C ASN A 233 24.11 -15.91 12.81
N GLY A 234 23.17 -16.86 12.90
CA GLY A 234 22.20 -17.01 14.00
C GLY A 234 20.98 -16.10 13.88
N GLY A 235 20.84 -15.34 12.80
CA GLY A 235 19.64 -14.53 12.51
C GLY A 235 18.55 -15.35 11.84
N LEU A 236 17.35 -14.76 11.75
CA LEU A 236 16.21 -15.27 11.00
C LEU A 236 15.83 -14.30 9.87
N VAL A 237 15.14 -14.79 8.83
CA VAL A 237 14.77 -13.96 7.70
C VAL A 237 13.28 -13.64 7.73
N TYR A 238 13.01 -12.35 7.88
CA TYR A 238 11.68 -11.78 7.62
C TYR A 238 11.59 -11.36 6.16
N MET A 239 10.63 -11.91 5.42
CA MET A 239 10.37 -11.50 4.04
C MET A 239 9.16 -10.58 3.97
N ASP A 240 9.37 -9.39 3.40
CA ASP A 240 8.29 -8.48 3.07
C ASP A 240 7.49 -9.03 1.88
N GLY A 241 6.24 -9.43 2.14
CA GLY A 241 5.35 -10.02 1.16
C GLY A 241 4.50 -9.00 0.38
N ALA A 242 4.85 -7.73 0.41
CA ALA A 242 4.15 -6.69 -0.35
C ALA A 242 4.15 -6.99 -1.86
N ASN A 243 5.21 -7.62 -2.37
CA ASN A 243 5.42 -7.92 -3.78
C ASN A 243 4.96 -9.35 -4.20
N MET A 244 4.05 -9.97 -3.44
CA MET A 244 3.49 -11.29 -3.77
C MET A 244 2.85 -11.36 -5.16
N ASN A 245 2.46 -10.22 -5.74
CA ASN A 245 1.91 -10.17 -7.10
C ASN A 245 2.86 -10.68 -8.19
N ALA A 246 4.16 -10.79 -7.88
CA ALA A 246 5.18 -11.38 -8.75
C ALA A 246 5.60 -12.81 -8.32
N GLN A 247 5.00 -13.40 -7.29
CA GLN A 247 5.46 -14.67 -6.73
C GLN A 247 4.44 -15.80 -6.84
N VAL A 248 3.14 -15.51 -6.65
CA VAL A 248 2.09 -16.53 -6.49
C VAL A 248 2.12 -17.55 -7.65
N GLY A 249 2.29 -18.81 -7.30
CA GLY A 249 2.35 -19.93 -8.25
C GLY A 249 3.67 -20.08 -9.02
N LEU A 250 4.62 -19.14 -8.89
CA LEU A 250 5.94 -19.21 -9.53
C LEU A 250 7.06 -19.47 -8.51
N THR A 251 6.98 -18.86 -7.34
CA THR A 251 7.89 -19.06 -6.22
C THR A 251 7.16 -18.75 -4.92
N SER A 252 7.81 -19.00 -3.78
CA SER A 252 7.18 -18.70 -2.49
C SER A 252 8.22 -18.41 -1.41
N PRO A 253 7.90 -17.52 -0.43
CA PRO A 253 8.81 -17.14 0.64
C PRO A 253 9.39 -18.33 1.43
N GLY A 254 8.53 -19.27 1.82
CA GLY A 254 8.94 -20.46 2.59
C GLY A 254 9.88 -21.38 1.81
N HIS A 255 9.61 -21.63 0.52
CA HIS A 255 10.47 -22.48 -0.31
C HIS A 255 11.83 -21.88 -0.63
N ILE A 256 11.95 -20.56 -0.66
CA ILE A 256 13.27 -19.92 -0.82
C ILE A 256 14.04 -19.78 0.49
N GLY A 257 13.41 -20.09 1.63
CA GLY A 257 14.08 -20.23 2.92
C GLY A 257 13.77 -19.16 3.97
N ALA A 258 12.83 -18.23 3.71
CA ALA A 258 12.42 -17.26 4.72
C ALA A 258 11.74 -17.94 5.92
N ASP A 259 11.81 -17.33 7.10
CA ASP A 259 11.25 -17.88 8.35
C ASP A 259 9.84 -17.35 8.64
N VAL A 260 9.56 -16.11 8.26
CA VAL A 260 8.27 -15.43 8.41
C VAL A 260 8.08 -14.41 7.32
N CYS A 261 6.84 -14.24 6.87
CA CYS A 261 6.45 -13.12 6.01
C CYS A 261 5.12 -12.51 6.45
N HIS A 262 4.87 -11.27 6.06
CA HIS A 262 3.51 -10.75 6.00
C HIS A 262 3.00 -10.74 4.57
N LEU A 263 1.69 -10.75 4.40
CA LEU A 263 1.03 -10.50 3.13
C LEU A 263 0.22 -9.21 3.19
N ASN A 264 0.12 -8.52 2.05
CA ASN A 264 -0.82 -7.42 1.90
C ASN A 264 -2.03 -7.91 1.12
N LEU A 265 -3.10 -8.34 1.84
CA LEU A 265 -4.30 -8.83 1.16
C LEU A 265 -4.99 -7.72 0.34
N HIS A 266 -4.77 -6.46 0.71
CA HIS A 266 -5.21 -5.28 -0.02
C HIS A 266 -4.35 -4.92 -1.25
N LYS A 267 -3.38 -5.76 -1.61
CA LYS A 267 -2.59 -5.69 -2.84
C LYS A 267 -2.91 -6.90 -3.72
N THR A 268 -2.18 -7.99 -3.54
CA THR A 268 -2.28 -9.20 -4.37
C THR A 268 -3.64 -9.91 -4.26
N PHE A 269 -4.29 -9.89 -3.11
CA PHE A 269 -5.49 -10.68 -2.82
C PHE A 269 -6.78 -9.84 -2.80
N ALA A 270 -6.83 -8.80 -3.61
CA ALA A 270 -8.02 -8.10 -4.08
C ALA A 270 -8.84 -7.29 -3.05
N ILE A 271 -8.42 -7.12 -1.80
CA ILE A 271 -9.09 -6.20 -0.89
C ILE A 271 -8.90 -4.77 -1.42
N PRO A 272 -9.96 -3.98 -1.65
CA PRO A 272 -9.83 -2.61 -2.12
C PRO A 272 -9.20 -1.70 -1.05
N HIS A 273 -8.45 -0.68 -1.46
CA HIS A 273 -7.79 0.26 -0.55
C HIS A 273 -8.78 1.22 0.14
N GLY A 274 -9.98 1.41 -0.41
CA GLY A 274 -11.08 2.10 0.24
C GLY A 274 -10.81 3.54 0.67
N GLY A 275 -9.97 4.27 -0.07
CA GLY A 275 -9.63 5.66 0.28
C GLY A 275 -8.77 5.81 1.55
N GLY A 276 -7.90 4.85 1.82
CA GLY A 276 -7.02 4.83 3.00
C GLY A 276 -7.53 3.90 4.10
N GLY A 277 -8.47 3.06 3.73
CA GLY A 277 -9.19 2.18 4.64
C GLY A 277 -8.62 0.78 4.75
N PRO A 278 -9.51 -0.18 4.86
CA PRO A 278 -9.27 -1.44 5.55
C PRO A 278 -8.15 -2.24 4.89
N GLY A 279 -7.10 -2.49 5.65
CA GLY A 279 -6.04 -3.39 5.26
C GLY A 279 -6.12 -4.70 6.01
N MET A 280 -5.42 -5.70 5.47
CA MET A 280 -5.11 -6.94 6.17
C MET A 280 -3.67 -7.31 5.86
N GLY A 281 -2.91 -7.58 6.91
CA GLY A 281 -1.50 -7.94 6.84
C GLY A 281 -1.20 -9.25 7.57
N PRO A 282 -1.87 -10.38 7.25
CA PRO A 282 -1.62 -11.63 7.95
C PRO A 282 -0.14 -12.01 7.86
N ILE A 283 0.37 -12.56 8.94
CA ILE A 283 1.72 -13.14 8.97
C ILE A 283 1.64 -14.66 8.84
N LEU A 284 2.58 -15.18 8.09
CA LEU A 284 2.78 -16.62 7.92
C LEU A 284 4.23 -16.98 8.28
N CYS A 285 4.43 -18.13 8.87
CA CYS A 285 5.75 -18.54 9.32
C CYS A 285 5.93 -20.05 9.25
N ASN A 286 7.21 -20.46 9.32
CA ASN A 286 7.58 -21.86 9.43
C ASN A 286 7.25 -22.45 10.82
N THR A 287 7.37 -23.76 10.95
CA THR A 287 7.05 -24.51 12.19
C THR A 287 7.81 -23.98 13.40
N LYS A 288 9.07 -23.50 13.24
CA LYS A 288 9.88 -22.97 14.35
C LYS A 288 9.23 -21.76 15.04
N LEU A 289 8.51 -20.95 14.28
CA LEU A 289 7.94 -19.69 14.74
C LEU A 289 6.45 -19.79 15.07
N ALA A 290 5.79 -20.88 14.70
CA ALA A 290 4.34 -21.07 14.86
C ALA A 290 3.86 -20.89 16.30
N GLU A 291 4.62 -21.37 17.30
CA GLU A 291 4.25 -21.26 18.71
C GLU A 291 4.29 -19.83 19.26
N PHE A 292 4.94 -18.90 18.56
CA PHE A 292 5.08 -17.49 18.96
C PHE A 292 4.10 -16.54 18.26
N LEU A 293 3.20 -17.05 17.40
CA LEU A 293 2.18 -16.23 16.73
C LEU A 293 1.31 -15.45 17.73
N PRO A 294 0.79 -14.26 17.37
CA PRO A 294 0.10 -13.36 18.27
C PRO A 294 -1.07 -14.01 19.02
N SER A 295 -1.02 -13.96 20.34
CA SER A 295 -2.13 -14.32 21.22
C SER A 295 -3.15 -13.19 21.35
N HIS A 296 -4.30 -13.45 21.98
CA HIS A 296 -5.29 -12.41 22.27
C HIS A 296 -5.89 -12.64 23.68
N PRO A 297 -6.07 -11.57 24.48
CA PRO A 297 -6.52 -11.72 25.88
C PRO A 297 -7.96 -12.18 26.04
N VAL A 298 -8.81 -11.98 25.03
CA VAL A 298 -10.26 -12.33 25.11
C VAL A 298 -10.60 -13.57 24.27
N VAL A 299 -9.97 -13.72 23.10
CA VAL A 299 -10.24 -14.83 22.19
C VAL A 299 -8.97 -15.67 22.05
N LYS A 300 -9.10 -16.98 22.18
CA LYS A 300 -7.93 -17.88 22.03
C LYS A 300 -7.44 -17.85 20.57
N THR A 301 -6.29 -17.21 20.36
CA THR A 301 -5.55 -17.17 19.09
C THR A 301 -4.09 -17.45 19.35
N GLY A 302 -3.30 -17.63 18.28
CA GLY A 302 -1.84 -17.76 18.35
C GLY A 302 -1.35 -19.08 18.88
N GLY A 303 -0.04 -19.14 19.10
CA GLY A 303 0.66 -20.31 19.59
C GLY A 303 0.74 -20.37 21.12
N SER A 304 1.34 -21.46 21.63
CA SER A 304 1.45 -21.73 23.07
C SER A 304 2.32 -20.71 23.85
N HIS A 305 3.26 -20.07 23.17
CA HIS A 305 4.15 -19.04 23.71
C HIS A 305 4.01 -17.72 22.96
N GLY A 306 2.79 -17.48 22.44
CA GLY A 306 2.48 -16.36 21.58
C GLY A 306 2.85 -15.00 22.17
N ILE A 307 3.32 -14.10 21.31
CA ILE A 307 3.46 -12.68 21.65
C ILE A 307 2.10 -12.08 22.04
N THR A 308 2.12 -10.94 22.70
CA THR A 308 0.89 -10.20 23.02
C THR A 308 0.11 -9.81 21.77
N ALA A 309 -1.16 -9.46 21.95
CA ALA A 309 -2.00 -9.00 20.85
C ALA A 309 -1.38 -7.77 20.14
N VAL A 310 -1.44 -7.79 18.82
CA VAL A 310 -0.94 -6.72 17.94
C VAL A 310 -2.06 -5.86 17.34
N ALA A 311 -3.31 -6.30 17.52
CA ALA A 311 -4.51 -5.56 17.15
C ALA A 311 -5.60 -5.75 18.21
N ALA A 312 -6.52 -4.80 18.30
CA ALA A 312 -7.62 -4.85 19.26
C ALA A 312 -8.62 -5.98 18.94
N ALA A 313 -8.84 -6.28 17.66
CA ALA A 313 -9.67 -7.41 17.23
C ALA A 313 -8.84 -8.68 17.04
N PRO A 314 -9.36 -9.86 17.41
CA PRO A 314 -8.57 -11.12 17.40
C PRO A 314 -8.15 -11.58 15.99
N PHE A 315 -8.87 -11.14 14.96
CA PHE A 315 -8.65 -11.50 13.56
C PHE A 315 -8.53 -10.27 12.66
N GLY A 316 -8.02 -9.16 13.19
CA GLY A 316 -7.84 -7.91 12.44
C GLY A 316 -9.15 -7.40 11.84
N SER A 317 -9.13 -7.00 10.59
CA SER A 317 -10.32 -6.57 9.83
C SER A 317 -11.01 -7.79 9.20
N ALA A 318 -11.54 -8.70 10.03
CA ALA A 318 -12.06 -10.00 9.58
C ALA A 318 -13.13 -9.91 8.48
N HIS A 319 -13.95 -8.85 8.48
CA HIS A 319 -15.00 -8.66 7.48
C HIS A 319 -14.46 -8.64 6.04
N VAL A 320 -13.33 -7.99 5.81
CA VAL A 320 -12.74 -7.90 4.45
C VAL A 320 -12.04 -9.20 4.00
N LEU A 321 -11.83 -10.17 4.89
CA LEU A 321 -11.31 -11.49 4.51
C LEU A 321 -12.24 -12.23 3.56
N THR A 322 -13.53 -11.95 3.59
CA THR A 322 -14.54 -12.50 2.66
C THR A 322 -14.15 -12.21 1.21
N ILE A 323 -13.54 -11.05 0.93
CA ILE A 323 -13.12 -10.64 -0.42
C ILE A 323 -11.95 -11.52 -0.89
N SER A 324 -10.91 -11.65 -0.05
CA SER A 324 -9.73 -12.47 -0.41
C SER A 324 -10.09 -13.95 -0.52
N HIS A 325 -10.97 -14.45 0.35
CA HIS A 325 -11.47 -15.82 0.26
C HIS A 325 -12.20 -16.04 -1.08
N ALA A 326 -13.16 -15.17 -1.42
CA ALA A 326 -13.87 -15.27 -2.69
C ALA A 326 -12.93 -15.17 -3.90
N TYR A 327 -11.95 -14.26 -3.86
CA TYR A 327 -10.95 -14.09 -4.91
C TYR A 327 -10.14 -15.37 -5.14
N VAL A 328 -9.60 -15.95 -4.07
CA VAL A 328 -8.81 -17.19 -4.13
C VAL A 328 -9.66 -18.36 -4.64
N MET A 329 -10.89 -18.50 -4.13
CA MET A 329 -11.79 -19.60 -4.54
C MET A 329 -12.25 -19.46 -6.00
N MET A 330 -12.51 -18.24 -6.49
CA MET A 330 -12.90 -18.02 -7.89
C MET A 330 -11.77 -18.28 -8.88
N LEU A 331 -10.54 -17.92 -8.53
CA LEU A 331 -9.39 -18.08 -9.41
C LEU A 331 -8.79 -19.50 -9.35
N GLY A 332 -8.77 -20.11 -8.17
CA GLY A 332 -8.05 -21.35 -7.94
C GLY A 332 -6.55 -21.23 -8.23
N ALA A 333 -5.81 -22.32 -8.11
CA ALA A 333 -4.37 -22.34 -8.30
C ALA A 333 -3.95 -21.86 -9.71
N GLU A 334 -4.66 -22.30 -10.74
CA GLU A 334 -4.36 -21.92 -12.13
C GLU A 334 -4.58 -20.43 -12.38
N GLY A 335 -5.70 -19.87 -11.92
CA GLY A 335 -6.02 -18.46 -12.09
C GLY A 335 -5.06 -17.54 -11.33
N LEU A 336 -4.70 -17.91 -10.10
CA LEU A 336 -3.72 -17.18 -9.28
C LEU A 336 -2.33 -17.17 -9.94
N THR A 337 -1.88 -18.32 -10.46
CA THR A 337 -0.61 -18.42 -11.21
C THR A 337 -0.65 -17.55 -12.47
N LYS A 338 -1.74 -17.62 -13.23
CA LYS A 338 -1.93 -16.77 -14.42
C LYS A 338 -1.92 -15.29 -14.09
N SER A 339 -2.54 -14.87 -12.96
CA SER A 339 -2.49 -13.49 -12.50
C SER A 339 -1.05 -12.99 -12.35
N THR A 340 -0.20 -13.75 -11.67
CA THR A 340 1.22 -13.43 -11.52
C THR A 340 1.95 -13.34 -12.86
N VAL A 341 1.73 -14.29 -13.75
CA VAL A 341 2.33 -14.31 -15.09
C VAL A 341 1.93 -13.05 -15.86
N TYR A 342 0.66 -12.69 -15.85
CA TYR A 342 0.18 -11.48 -16.53
C TYR A 342 0.70 -10.20 -15.89
N ALA A 343 0.83 -10.13 -14.56
CA ALA A 343 1.41 -8.96 -13.89
C ALA A 343 2.85 -8.71 -14.38
N ILE A 344 3.68 -9.76 -14.41
CA ILE A 344 5.06 -9.68 -14.92
C ILE A 344 5.06 -9.35 -16.42
N PHE A 345 4.18 -9.94 -17.19
CA PHE A 345 4.07 -9.71 -18.63
C PHE A 345 3.70 -8.27 -18.96
N ASN A 346 2.71 -7.71 -18.27
CA ASN A 346 2.23 -6.35 -18.47
C ASN A 346 3.32 -5.32 -18.17
N ALA A 347 4.06 -5.50 -17.07
CA ALA A 347 5.18 -4.63 -16.74
C ALA A 347 6.27 -4.66 -17.83
N ASN A 348 6.66 -5.87 -18.25
CA ASN A 348 7.67 -6.02 -19.30
C ASN A 348 7.19 -5.57 -20.69
N TYR A 349 5.88 -5.66 -20.96
CA TYR A 349 5.29 -5.12 -22.19
C TYR A 349 5.44 -3.58 -22.25
N ILE A 350 5.10 -2.87 -21.15
CA ILE A 350 5.30 -1.42 -21.07
C ILE A 350 6.79 -1.07 -21.18
N SER A 351 7.65 -1.76 -20.42
CA SER A 351 9.11 -1.58 -20.44
C SER A 351 9.65 -1.67 -21.87
N ALA A 352 9.32 -2.73 -22.60
CA ALA A 352 9.79 -2.94 -23.97
C ALA A 352 9.28 -1.87 -24.96
N ARG A 353 8.05 -1.37 -24.76
CA ARG A 353 7.44 -0.38 -25.66
C ARG A 353 7.88 1.05 -25.39
N LEU A 354 8.37 1.35 -24.17
CA LEU A 354 8.93 2.64 -23.79
C LEU A 354 10.45 2.69 -23.90
N GLY A 355 11.12 1.56 -24.10
CA GLY A 355 12.56 1.46 -24.25
C GLY A 355 13.09 2.39 -25.35
N GLY A 356 14.18 3.08 -25.07
CA GLY A 356 14.76 4.10 -25.96
C GLY A 356 14.23 5.52 -25.75
N MET A 357 13.06 5.69 -25.11
CA MET A 357 12.49 6.98 -24.69
C MET A 357 12.66 7.21 -23.19
N TYR A 358 12.33 6.21 -22.41
CA TYR A 358 12.52 6.19 -20.96
C TYR A 358 13.44 5.05 -20.59
N LYS A 359 14.52 5.35 -19.89
CA LYS A 359 15.44 4.31 -19.39
C LYS A 359 14.77 3.59 -18.23
N VAL A 360 14.62 2.27 -18.31
CA VAL A 360 14.32 1.44 -17.12
C VAL A 360 15.60 1.40 -16.29
N LEU A 361 15.52 1.83 -15.03
CA LEU A 361 16.70 2.05 -14.21
C LEU A 361 17.35 0.74 -13.79
N TYR A 362 16.56 -0.23 -13.36
CA TYR A 362 17.03 -1.53 -12.91
C TYR A 362 16.32 -2.67 -13.65
N THR A 363 17.08 -3.69 -14.00
CA THR A 363 16.57 -4.94 -14.60
C THR A 363 17.39 -6.11 -14.07
N GLY A 364 16.82 -7.31 -14.12
CA GLY A 364 17.60 -8.53 -13.92
C GLY A 364 18.63 -8.73 -15.04
N ALA A 365 19.51 -9.72 -14.89
CA ALA A 365 20.56 -10.05 -15.85
C ALA A 365 20.03 -10.34 -17.28
N ASN A 366 18.78 -10.76 -17.41
CA ASN A 366 18.09 -10.98 -18.69
C ASN A 366 17.47 -9.71 -19.31
N GLY A 367 17.70 -8.53 -18.74
CA GLY A 367 17.13 -7.26 -19.18
C GLY A 367 15.62 -7.09 -18.90
N ARG A 368 15.07 -7.86 -17.97
CA ARG A 368 13.64 -7.88 -17.62
C ARG A 368 13.42 -7.34 -16.21
N CYS A 369 12.25 -6.71 -15.99
CA CYS A 369 11.77 -6.36 -14.67
C CYS A 369 10.79 -7.43 -14.12
N ALA A 370 10.44 -7.33 -12.85
CA ALA A 370 9.41 -8.13 -12.23
C ALA A 370 8.00 -7.62 -12.64
N HIS A 371 7.09 -7.41 -11.70
CA HIS A 371 5.73 -6.91 -11.95
C HIS A 371 5.65 -5.38 -12.01
N GLU A 372 6.73 -4.69 -11.75
CA GLU A 372 6.85 -3.22 -11.71
C GLU A 372 8.22 -2.79 -12.25
N MET A 373 8.35 -1.51 -12.60
CA MET A 373 9.59 -0.94 -13.13
C MET A 373 9.80 0.49 -12.67
N ILE A 374 11.06 0.91 -12.65
CA ILE A 374 11.45 2.29 -12.36
C ILE A 374 11.92 2.95 -13.65
N LEU A 375 11.21 4.00 -14.07
CA LEU A 375 11.57 4.83 -15.22
C LEU A 375 12.41 6.02 -14.76
N ASP A 376 13.63 6.14 -15.29
CA ASP A 376 14.55 7.24 -14.98
C ASP A 376 14.17 8.51 -15.75
N CYS A 377 13.76 9.56 -15.04
CA CYS A 377 13.39 10.85 -15.60
C CYS A 377 14.48 11.92 -15.47
N ARG A 378 15.61 11.60 -14.82
CA ARG A 378 16.69 12.58 -14.53
C ARG A 378 17.32 13.16 -15.80
N GLY A 379 17.30 12.40 -16.89
CA GLY A 379 17.80 12.86 -18.20
C GLY A 379 16.98 13.97 -18.86
N PHE A 380 15.76 14.26 -18.36
CA PHE A 380 14.91 15.32 -18.91
C PHE A 380 15.13 16.69 -18.27
N ARG A 381 16.00 16.77 -17.24
CA ARG A 381 16.38 18.03 -16.60
C ARG A 381 17.11 19.00 -17.52
N ASP A 382 17.74 18.51 -18.56
CA ASP A 382 18.33 19.34 -19.62
C ASP A 382 17.28 20.19 -20.37
N ALA A 383 16.06 19.63 -20.53
CA ALA A 383 14.89 20.36 -21.05
C ALA A 383 14.14 21.17 -19.95
N GLY A 384 14.61 21.16 -18.72
CA GLY A 384 13.93 21.79 -17.57
C GLY A 384 12.71 21.03 -17.07
N VAL A 385 12.52 19.75 -17.47
CA VAL A 385 11.40 18.90 -17.10
C VAL A 385 11.82 17.87 -16.04
N ASP A 386 10.99 17.66 -15.04
CA ASP A 386 11.20 16.66 -14.00
C ASP A 386 10.06 15.61 -13.97
N GLU A 387 10.21 14.63 -13.09
CA GLU A 387 9.23 13.55 -12.90
C GLU A 387 7.85 14.07 -12.47
N SER A 388 7.80 15.19 -11.73
CA SER A 388 6.55 15.82 -11.29
C SER A 388 5.78 16.44 -12.47
N ASP A 389 6.50 17.03 -13.43
CA ASP A 389 5.90 17.58 -14.65
C ASP A 389 5.24 16.46 -15.48
N ILE A 390 5.92 15.33 -15.64
CA ILE A 390 5.41 14.14 -16.35
C ILE A 390 4.18 13.60 -15.65
N ALA A 391 4.24 13.42 -14.33
CA ALA A 391 3.17 12.92 -13.50
C ALA A 391 1.91 13.80 -13.60
N LYS A 392 2.08 15.12 -13.50
CA LYS A 392 0.97 16.08 -13.62
C LYS A 392 0.42 16.12 -15.04
N ARG A 393 1.27 15.95 -16.06
CA ARG A 393 0.81 15.88 -17.45
C ARG A 393 0.01 14.62 -17.75
N LEU A 394 0.34 13.48 -17.15
CA LEU A 394 -0.45 12.24 -17.25
C LEU A 394 -1.91 12.43 -16.82
N MET A 395 -2.19 13.33 -15.87
CA MET A 395 -3.57 13.64 -15.47
C MET A 395 -4.38 14.23 -16.62
N ASP A 396 -3.77 15.02 -17.52
CA ASP A 396 -4.43 15.55 -18.71
C ASP A 396 -4.77 14.46 -19.73
N TYR A 397 -4.03 13.34 -19.70
CA TYR A 397 -4.32 12.14 -20.49
C TYR A 397 -5.33 11.20 -19.82
N GLY A 398 -5.83 11.55 -18.63
CA GLY A 398 -6.78 10.74 -17.89
C GLY A 398 -6.12 9.50 -17.25
N PHE A 399 -4.96 9.70 -16.63
CA PHE A 399 -4.30 8.71 -15.78
C PHE A 399 -4.02 9.29 -14.41
N HIS A 400 -4.13 8.46 -13.39
CA HIS A 400 -3.48 8.73 -12.12
C HIS A 400 -1.96 8.62 -12.32
N ALA A 401 -1.20 9.50 -11.69
CA ALA A 401 0.26 9.46 -11.80
C ALA A 401 0.84 8.18 -11.18
N PRO A 402 1.94 7.64 -11.72
CA PRO A 402 2.76 6.64 -11.04
C PRO A 402 3.36 7.17 -9.74
N THR A 403 3.95 6.30 -8.92
CA THR A 403 4.70 6.71 -7.73
C THR A 403 5.92 7.54 -8.12
N LEU A 404 6.04 8.71 -7.50
CA LEU A 404 7.09 9.69 -7.79
C LEU A 404 8.29 9.52 -6.86
N SER A 405 9.51 9.64 -7.43
CA SER A 405 10.76 9.77 -6.68
C SER A 405 10.94 8.72 -5.57
N PHE A 406 10.46 7.52 -5.82
CA PHE A 406 10.57 6.38 -4.91
C PHE A 406 10.85 5.09 -5.70
N PRO A 407 11.75 4.23 -5.22
CA PRO A 407 12.71 4.43 -4.13
C PRO A 407 13.87 5.35 -4.50
N VAL A 408 13.96 5.77 -5.75
CA VAL A 408 15.04 6.62 -6.29
C VAL A 408 14.50 7.98 -6.68
N HIS A 409 15.17 9.06 -6.26
CA HIS A 409 14.80 10.42 -6.66
C HIS A 409 14.91 10.65 -8.17
N GLY A 410 13.95 11.39 -8.72
CA GLY A 410 13.94 11.74 -10.14
C GLY A 410 13.40 10.63 -11.03
N THR A 411 12.58 9.73 -10.49
CA THR A 411 12.04 8.57 -11.20
C THR A 411 10.53 8.46 -11.08
N LEU A 412 9.94 7.64 -11.94
CA LEU A 412 8.55 7.19 -11.86
C LEU A 412 8.54 5.68 -11.69
N MET A 413 7.86 5.17 -10.68
CA MET A 413 7.69 3.74 -10.47
C MET A 413 6.31 3.30 -10.94
N VAL A 414 6.28 2.36 -11.89
CA VAL A 414 5.07 1.95 -12.61
C VAL A 414 4.78 0.48 -12.34
N GLU A 415 3.60 0.19 -11.82
CA GLU A 415 3.03 -1.16 -11.68
C GLU A 415 1.68 -1.21 -12.41
N PRO A 416 1.58 -1.88 -13.59
CA PRO A 416 0.33 -1.92 -14.34
C PRO A 416 -0.68 -2.96 -13.81
N THR A 417 -0.29 -3.87 -12.98
CA THR A 417 -1.03 -5.04 -12.51
C THR A 417 -1.52 -6.00 -13.62
N GLU A 418 -2.03 -7.16 -13.23
CA GLU A 418 -2.63 -8.12 -14.16
C GLU A 418 -4.08 -7.78 -14.55
N SER A 419 -4.73 -6.89 -13.81
CA SER A 419 -6.13 -6.53 -14.06
C SER A 419 -6.32 -5.64 -15.30
N GLU A 420 -5.25 -5.05 -15.80
CA GLU A 420 -5.32 -4.11 -16.91
C GLU A 420 -5.33 -4.82 -18.28
N PRO A 421 -6.30 -4.52 -19.13
CA PRO A 421 -6.35 -5.05 -20.48
C PRO A 421 -5.27 -4.40 -21.36
N LYS A 422 -4.81 -5.12 -22.39
CA LYS A 422 -3.79 -4.63 -23.33
C LYS A 422 -4.12 -3.25 -23.91
N ALA A 423 -5.40 -2.98 -24.19
CA ALA A 423 -5.83 -1.68 -24.72
C ALA A 423 -5.51 -0.53 -23.75
N GLU A 424 -5.64 -0.75 -22.44
CA GLU A 424 -5.29 0.25 -21.42
C GLU A 424 -3.78 0.43 -21.30
N LEU A 425 -3.02 -0.67 -21.39
CA LEU A 425 -1.55 -0.59 -21.43
C LEU A 425 -1.07 0.19 -22.66
N ASP A 426 -1.67 -0.05 -23.83
CA ASP A 426 -1.36 0.70 -25.05
C ASP A 426 -1.71 2.17 -24.89
N ARG A 427 -2.85 2.50 -24.27
CA ARG A 427 -3.26 3.88 -23.97
C ARG A 427 -2.25 4.59 -23.08
N PHE A 428 -1.75 3.93 -22.04
CA PHE A 428 -0.69 4.47 -21.19
C PHE A 428 0.62 4.68 -21.94
N ILE A 429 1.03 3.70 -22.73
CA ILE A 429 2.23 3.78 -23.58
C ILE A 429 2.13 4.94 -24.55
N ASP A 430 0.99 5.15 -25.18
CA ASP A 430 0.77 6.27 -26.12
C ASP A 430 0.83 7.62 -25.41
N ALA A 431 0.26 7.72 -24.19
CA ALA A 431 0.38 8.91 -23.36
C ALA A 431 1.84 9.22 -23.02
N MET A 432 2.60 8.23 -22.54
CA MET A 432 4.02 8.40 -22.22
C MET A 432 4.85 8.81 -23.45
N LYS A 433 4.62 8.21 -24.61
CA LYS A 433 5.28 8.60 -25.87
C LYS A 433 4.93 10.02 -26.29
N SER A 434 3.67 10.42 -26.13
CA SER A 434 3.25 11.78 -26.43
C SER A 434 3.92 12.79 -25.50
N ILE A 435 4.00 12.49 -24.20
CA ILE A 435 4.71 13.31 -23.22
C ILE A 435 6.20 13.40 -23.55
N TRP A 436 6.84 12.31 -23.97
CA TRP A 436 8.22 12.34 -24.43
C TRP A 436 8.41 13.28 -25.62
N ASN A 437 7.49 13.27 -26.60
CA ASN A 437 7.54 14.21 -27.71
C ASN A 437 7.37 15.67 -27.23
N GLU A 438 6.49 15.93 -26.26
CA GLU A 438 6.34 17.26 -25.64
C GLU A 438 7.65 17.72 -24.95
N ILE A 439 8.38 16.81 -24.30
CA ILE A 439 9.72 17.08 -23.72
C ILE A 439 10.72 17.45 -24.85
N GLU A 440 10.71 16.71 -25.96
CA GLU A 440 11.58 17.00 -27.11
C GLU A 440 11.26 18.34 -27.78
N GLU A 441 9.99 18.76 -27.79
CA GLU A 441 9.64 20.10 -28.26
C GLU A 441 10.28 21.20 -27.39
N VAL A 442 10.30 21.02 -26.06
CA VAL A 442 10.98 21.96 -25.14
C VAL A 442 12.49 21.91 -25.37
N ARG A 443 13.08 20.70 -25.41
CA ARG A 443 14.52 20.49 -25.62
C ARG A 443 15.02 21.14 -26.89
N THR A 444 14.24 21.08 -27.97
CA THR A 444 14.59 21.65 -29.30
C THR A 444 14.19 23.10 -29.48
N GLY A 445 13.61 23.74 -28.47
CA GLY A 445 13.17 25.14 -28.53
C GLY A 445 11.90 25.38 -29.37
N LYS A 446 11.17 24.33 -29.72
CA LYS A 446 9.84 24.43 -30.37
C LYS A 446 8.72 24.83 -29.41
N ALA A 447 8.89 24.51 -28.13
CA ALA A 447 8.04 24.97 -27.05
C ALA A 447 8.86 25.80 -26.07
N ASP A 448 8.23 26.78 -25.44
CA ASP A 448 8.85 27.62 -24.43
C ASP A 448 9.26 26.78 -23.21
N ARG A 449 10.37 27.14 -22.57
CA ARG A 449 10.93 26.38 -21.47
C ARG A 449 10.12 26.50 -20.18
N GLU A 450 9.52 27.66 -19.93
CA GLU A 450 8.76 27.97 -18.73
C GLU A 450 7.24 27.92 -18.97
N ASP A 451 6.78 28.35 -20.17
CA ASP A 451 5.37 28.33 -20.55
C ASP A 451 5.08 27.23 -21.58
N ASN A 452 4.92 26.01 -21.10
CA ASN A 452 4.58 24.84 -21.92
C ASN A 452 3.57 23.92 -21.24
N VAL A 453 3.04 22.94 -21.98
CA VAL A 453 1.98 22.03 -21.51
C VAL A 453 2.41 21.15 -20.34
N LEU A 454 3.70 20.88 -20.15
CA LEU A 454 4.23 20.08 -19.06
C LEU A 454 4.30 20.90 -17.76
N LYS A 455 4.84 22.12 -17.85
CA LYS A 455 4.98 23.04 -16.71
C LYS A 455 3.65 23.52 -16.17
N ASN A 456 2.65 23.67 -17.02
CA ASN A 456 1.33 24.16 -16.62
C ASN A 456 0.29 23.05 -16.34
N ALA A 457 0.66 21.77 -16.56
CA ALA A 457 -0.20 20.64 -16.23
C ALA A 457 -0.42 20.51 -14.69
N PRO A 458 -1.57 19.98 -14.26
CA PRO A 458 -2.72 19.56 -15.07
C PRO A 458 -3.64 20.74 -15.44
N HIS A 459 -4.30 20.64 -16.59
CA HIS A 459 -5.22 21.66 -17.10
C HIS A 459 -6.66 21.35 -16.69
N THR A 460 -7.24 22.18 -15.85
CA THR A 460 -8.65 22.05 -15.45
C THR A 460 -9.59 22.52 -16.55
N ALA A 461 -10.86 22.08 -16.54
CA ALA A 461 -11.87 22.60 -17.42
C ALA A 461 -12.01 24.13 -17.30
N ALA A 462 -12.00 24.65 -16.07
CA ALA A 462 -12.08 26.08 -15.79
C ALA A 462 -10.94 26.87 -16.44
N SER A 463 -9.69 26.38 -16.38
CA SER A 463 -8.55 27.06 -17.00
C SER A 463 -8.64 27.05 -18.53
N VAL A 464 -9.09 25.95 -19.13
CA VAL A 464 -9.16 25.81 -20.59
C VAL A 464 -10.26 26.64 -21.22
N ILE A 465 -11.42 26.80 -20.55
CA ILE A 465 -12.56 27.60 -21.08
C ILE A 465 -12.48 29.08 -20.68
N SER A 466 -11.56 29.48 -19.82
CA SER A 466 -11.38 30.87 -19.42
C SER A 466 -11.06 31.77 -20.60
N ASP A 467 -11.62 32.97 -20.63
CA ASP A 467 -11.27 33.98 -21.63
C ASP A 467 -9.83 34.47 -21.50
N GLU A 468 -9.23 34.30 -20.31
CA GLU A 468 -7.86 34.71 -20.00
C GLU A 468 -6.80 33.64 -20.29
N TRP A 469 -6.85 33.02 -21.47
CA TRP A 469 -5.80 32.10 -21.90
C TRP A 469 -4.53 32.86 -22.27
N LYS A 470 -3.50 32.78 -21.44
CA LYS A 470 -2.24 33.53 -21.60
C LYS A 470 -1.07 32.68 -22.11
N HIS A 471 -1.31 31.37 -22.33
CA HIS A 471 -0.25 30.45 -22.73
C HIS A 471 0.08 30.53 -24.22
N SER A 472 1.32 30.30 -24.59
CA SER A 472 1.84 30.29 -25.94
C SER A 472 1.36 29.10 -26.78
N TYR A 473 0.81 28.06 -26.17
CA TYR A 473 0.29 26.85 -26.80
C TYR A 473 -1.25 26.85 -26.87
N PRO A 474 -1.85 26.12 -27.83
CA PRO A 474 -3.30 26.14 -28.01
C PRO A 474 -4.02 25.31 -26.94
N ARG A 475 -5.23 25.74 -26.56
CA ARG A 475 -6.13 25.05 -25.63
C ARG A 475 -6.36 23.58 -26.00
N GLY A 476 -6.47 23.28 -27.30
CA GLY A 476 -6.65 21.91 -27.81
C GLY A 476 -5.49 20.99 -27.42
N LYS A 477 -4.25 21.49 -27.47
CA LYS A 477 -3.06 20.74 -27.05
C LYS A 477 -3.06 20.52 -25.53
N ALA A 478 -3.51 21.50 -24.76
CA ALA A 478 -3.65 21.38 -23.30
C ALA A 478 -4.66 20.30 -22.92
N ALA A 479 -5.88 20.40 -23.47
CA ALA A 479 -7.01 19.58 -23.08
C ALA A 479 -7.07 18.20 -23.73
N TYR A 480 -6.71 18.12 -25.01
CA TYR A 480 -6.90 16.96 -25.88
C TYR A 480 -5.61 16.57 -26.60
N PRO A 481 -4.57 16.16 -25.87
CA PRO A 481 -3.26 15.89 -26.46
C PRO A 481 -3.25 14.73 -27.48
N LEU A 482 -4.18 13.78 -27.36
CA LEU A 482 -4.38 12.66 -28.28
C LEU A 482 -5.86 12.49 -28.63
N LYS A 483 -6.16 11.90 -29.80
CA LYS A 483 -7.53 11.74 -30.28
C LYS A 483 -8.44 10.96 -29.33
N TRP A 484 -7.94 9.88 -28.75
CA TRP A 484 -8.72 9.05 -27.83
C TRP A 484 -9.07 9.79 -26.52
N VAL A 485 -8.32 10.84 -26.15
CA VAL A 485 -8.66 11.65 -24.96
C VAL A 485 -9.98 12.41 -25.17
N VAL A 486 -10.34 12.74 -26.41
CA VAL A 486 -11.60 13.44 -26.71
C VAL A 486 -12.82 12.60 -26.35
N GLU A 487 -12.74 11.27 -26.55
CA GLU A 487 -13.87 10.36 -26.38
C GLU A 487 -14.20 10.14 -24.89
N ASN A 488 -13.19 10.17 -24.02
CA ASN A 488 -13.39 9.93 -22.58
C ASN A 488 -12.47 10.83 -21.74
N LYS A 489 -12.68 12.15 -21.85
CA LYS A 489 -11.88 13.13 -21.10
C LYS A 489 -12.22 13.11 -19.62
N PHE A 490 -11.22 12.76 -18.80
CA PHE A 490 -11.24 13.06 -17.37
C PHE A 490 -10.66 14.46 -17.14
N TRP A 491 -11.42 15.34 -16.49
CA TRP A 491 -10.97 16.67 -16.15
C TRP A 491 -10.39 16.71 -14.74
N PRO A 492 -9.10 17.06 -14.57
CA PRO A 492 -8.54 17.33 -13.24
C PRO A 492 -9.36 18.41 -12.52
N ALA A 493 -9.69 18.15 -11.26
CA ALA A 493 -10.48 19.08 -10.46
C ALA A 493 -9.66 20.28 -9.99
N VAL A 494 -8.34 20.14 -9.89
CA VAL A 494 -7.40 21.14 -9.39
C VAL A 494 -6.27 21.32 -10.39
N GLY A 495 -5.83 22.56 -10.62
CA GLY A 495 -4.65 22.88 -11.42
C GLY A 495 -3.35 22.56 -10.68
N ARG A 496 -2.24 23.10 -11.20
CA ARG A 496 -0.93 22.83 -10.62
C ARG A 496 -0.82 23.36 -9.19
N VAL A 497 -0.41 22.47 -8.28
CA VAL A 497 -0.11 22.78 -6.89
C VAL A 497 1.40 22.68 -6.68
N ASP A 498 1.98 23.59 -5.95
CA ASP A 498 3.36 23.49 -5.44
C ASP A 498 3.37 22.58 -4.21
N ASN A 499 3.58 21.29 -4.44
CA ASN A 499 3.60 20.29 -3.39
C ASN A 499 4.76 20.54 -2.39
N GLY A 500 5.94 20.91 -2.90
CA GLY A 500 7.11 21.18 -2.07
C GLY A 500 6.91 22.39 -1.15
N TYR A 501 6.20 23.42 -1.60
CA TYR A 501 5.79 24.53 -0.74
C TYR A 501 4.77 24.04 0.30
N GLY A 502 3.74 23.29 -0.11
CA GLY A 502 2.73 22.77 0.80
C GLY A 502 3.31 21.90 1.91
N ASP A 503 4.23 21.00 1.58
CA ASP A 503 4.88 20.11 2.55
C ASP A 503 5.73 20.87 3.59
N ARG A 504 6.35 21.98 3.18
CA ARG A 504 7.15 22.82 4.09
C ARG A 504 6.33 23.84 4.86
N ASN A 505 5.11 24.11 4.45
CA ASN A 505 4.24 25.15 5.02
C ASN A 505 2.89 24.56 5.42
N LEU A 506 2.91 23.56 6.31
CA LEU A 506 1.69 22.95 6.85
C LEU A 506 0.86 24.00 7.61
N VAL A 507 -0.44 24.01 7.35
CA VAL A 507 -1.40 24.92 8.04
C VAL A 507 -1.52 24.57 9.53
N CYS A 508 -1.35 23.29 9.86
CA CYS A 508 -1.43 22.78 11.22
C CYS A 508 -0.06 22.23 11.65
N THR A 509 0.78 23.10 12.21
CA THR A 509 1.97 22.66 12.94
C THR A 509 1.65 22.64 14.42
N CYS A 510 2.10 21.62 15.14
CA CYS A 510 2.14 21.68 16.60
C CYS A 510 3.09 22.81 16.97
N ALA A 511 2.55 23.91 17.44
CA ALA A 511 3.36 25.02 17.91
C ALA A 511 4.24 24.55 19.09
N PRO A 512 5.48 25.04 19.20
CA PRO A 512 6.32 24.74 20.36
C PRO A 512 5.60 25.09 21.66
N ILE A 513 5.83 24.31 22.72
CA ILE A 513 5.16 24.49 24.01
C ILE A 513 5.31 25.92 24.54
N ASP A 514 6.42 26.61 24.23
CA ASP A 514 6.68 27.98 24.63
C ASP A 514 5.74 28.99 23.97
N SER A 515 5.14 28.67 22.82
CA SER A 515 4.15 29.56 22.18
C SER A 515 2.81 29.60 22.92
N TYR A 516 2.57 28.67 23.84
CA TYR A 516 1.38 28.61 24.68
C TYR A 516 1.57 29.31 26.03
N ARG A 517 2.72 29.95 26.28
CA ARG A 517 2.89 30.79 27.47
C ARG A 517 1.99 32.04 27.38
N PHE A 518 1.26 32.34 28.44
CA PHE A 518 0.24 33.40 28.48
C PHE A 518 0.77 34.79 28.07
N GLU A 519 2.08 35.02 28.13
CA GLU A 519 2.72 36.28 27.73
C GLU A 519 2.68 36.56 26.22
N ASN A 520 2.38 35.54 25.37
CA ASN A 520 2.36 35.63 23.91
C ASN A 520 0.95 35.55 23.30
N LEU A 521 -0.09 35.47 24.12
CA LEU A 521 -1.47 35.45 23.64
C LEU A 521 -2.02 36.90 23.63
N ASN A 522 -1.80 37.61 22.54
CA ASN A 522 -2.57 38.81 22.25
C ASN A 522 -3.98 38.38 21.85
N PHE A 523 -4.94 38.59 22.72
CA PHE A 523 -6.37 38.52 22.44
C PHE A 523 -6.80 39.86 21.84
N ASP A 524 -6.69 40.04 20.54
CA ASP A 524 -7.40 41.07 19.78
C ASP A 524 -8.69 40.49 19.19
#